data_49849a17d110705a66a39bf9ac9dc642
#
_entry.id   49849a17d110705a66a39bf9ac9dc642
#
_cell.length_a   1.000
_cell.length_b   1.000
_cell.length_c   1.000
_cell.angle_alpha   90.00
_cell.angle_beta   90.00
_cell.angle_gamma   90.00
#
_symmetry.space_group_name_H-M   'P 1'
#
loop_
_entity.id
_entity.type
_entity.pdbx_description
1 polymer ?
#
loop_
_entity_poly.entity_id
_entity_poly.type
_entity_poly.pdbx_seq_one_letter_code
_entity_poly.pdbx_strand_id
1 'polypeptide(L)'
;MTKKLIISYAFSPTNTTTSNVVAKRILNEKNKIDVVCASLDEINKDFTLETYVNEYVEKKYMIPSNFSTEWDNILNFMNEGMKLIKGYSEIYSRANFVHSHFLALEYKLNNPETYWKAEFSDPLIYTFGNRHLSGKLTDEEYISRINKILKEKGRELISSENDINCVCEYLTFIFADEIIFTNESQKDVMMDSLPFKVNIDEKYIFSPHPTLDEKYYQAKKSNYALDKNYINFAYFGVIFPNRSFEDFVNAFENISDKHKDKIRLHLFTPNRTLFEQLLTRDLLEKTTFNQNIDYLEFLNLSTKFDVLIVEDSYTKGHFIKNPYLPSKISDYKGSNTTIWAICEENSEMSKLDIKYKSYINDLSGNVDTLNSIMCEKTNEQKESLTIDENEYQKQRTTHLTQKIAELIDVCESEFKKDEMYLAKINELTSTIENLEKENSEILNSNSWKITKNFRKIGKKFK
;
A
#
# COMPACT_ATOMS: atom_id res chain seq x y z
N MET A 1 37.34 -0.31 -1.18
CA MET A 1 36.02 -0.51 -1.76
C MET A 1 34.99 -0.04 -0.74
N THR A 2 34.08 0.82 -1.11
CA THR A 2 32.97 1.24 -0.27
C THR A 2 32.06 0.05 -0.02
N LYS A 3 31.87 -0.31 1.26
CA LYS A 3 31.03 -1.43 1.64
C LYS A 3 29.59 -0.92 1.79
N LYS A 4 28.68 -1.43 0.94
CA LYS A 4 27.27 -1.05 0.91
C LYS A 4 26.41 -2.09 1.66
N LEU A 5 25.46 -1.60 2.46
CA LEU A 5 24.45 -2.41 3.15
C LEU A 5 23.06 -2.04 2.67
N ILE A 6 22.25 -3.04 2.40
CA ILE A 6 20.78 -2.88 2.22
C ILE A 6 20.07 -3.30 3.50
N ILE A 7 19.21 -2.43 4.01
CA ILE A 7 18.34 -2.69 5.14
C ILE A 7 16.91 -2.77 4.61
N SER A 8 16.37 -3.99 4.52
CA SER A 8 15.01 -4.22 4.04
C SER A 8 14.33 -5.26 4.91
N TYR A 9 13.38 -4.83 5.73
CA TYR A 9 12.68 -5.72 6.65
C TYR A 9 12.09 -6.93 5.93
N ALA A 10 11.34 -6.73 4.86
CA ALA A 10 10.95 -7.79 3.94
C ALA A 10 11.95 -7.87 2.78
N PHE A 11 12.58 -9.02 2.61
CA PHE A 11 13.54 -9.29 1.54
C PHE A 11 13.38 -10.70 0.99
N SER A 12 13.83 -10.92 -0.22
CA SER A 12 13.79 -12.24 -0.88
C SER A 12 14.36 -13.36 0.04
N PRO A 13 13.69 -14.52 0.14
CA PRO A 13 12.59 -15.03 -0.70
C PRO A 13 11.19 -14.60 -0.25
N THR A 14 11.03 -13.71 0.73
CA THR A 14 9.71 -13.22 1.16
C THR A 14 9.01 -12.53 0.00
N ASN A 15 7.82 -13.02 -0.40
CA ASN A 15 7.11 -12.52 -1.58
C ASN A 15 6.22 -11.33 -1.24
N THR A 16 6.80 -10.14 -1.24
CA THR A 16 6.09 -8.87 -1.08
C THR A 16 6.53 -7.87 -2.15
N THR A 17 5.72 -6.86 -2.42
CA THR A 17 6.08 -5.78 -3.35
C THR A 17 7.41 -5.12 -2.96
N THR A 18 7.61 -4.86 -1.67
CA THR A 18 8.87 -4.26 -1.16
C THR A 18 10.07 -5.15 -1.46
N SER A 19 9.98 -6.44 -1.13
CA SER A 19 11.03 -7.42 -1.41
C SER A 19 11.39 -7.44 -2.90
N ASN A 20 10.37 -7.50 -3.77
CA ASN A 20 10.57 -7.55 -5.22
C ASN A 20 11.22 -6.26 -5.75
N VAL A 21 10.85 -5.09 -5.24
CA VAL A 21 11.46 -3.82 -5.66
C VAL A 21 12.92 -3.74 -5.23
N VAL A 22 13.24 -4.12 -3.99
CA VAL A 22 14.65 -4.16 -3.53
C VAL A 22 15.47 -5.16 -4.36
N ALA A 23 14.91 -6.33 -4.63
CA ALA A 23 15.55 -7.32 -5.51
C ALA A 23 15.82 -6.74 -6.92
N LYS A 24 14.84 -6.04 -7.50
CA LYS A 24 15.00 -5.39 -8.82
C LYS A 24 16.09 -4.30 -8.81
N ARG A 25 16.20 -3.51 -7.73
CA ARG A 25 17.29 -2.52 -7.60
C ARG A 25 18.64 -3.19 -7.58
N ILE A 26 18.81 -4.27 -6.81
CA ILE A 26 20.04 -5.05 -6.76
C ILE A 26 20.42 -5.60 -8.15
N LEU A 27 19.44 -6.19 -8.84
CA LEU A 27 19.65 -6.79 -10.17
C LEU A 27 19.99 -5.75 -11.25
N ASN A 28 19.54 -4.50 -11.10
CA ASN A 28 19.87 -3.43 -12.01
C ASN A 28 21.22 -2.78 -11.69
N GLU A 29 21.56 -2.61 -10.40
CA GLU A 29 22.86 -2.05 -9.98
C GLU A 29 24.01 -3.03 -10.19
N LYS A 30 23.79 -4.33 -10.06
CA LYS A 30 24.78 -5.42 -10.25
C LYS A 30 26.03 -5.28 -9.39
N ASN A 31 25.91 -4.62 -8.23
CA ASN A 31 27.00 -4.43 -7.29
C ASN A 31 26.95 -5.50 -6.17
N LYS A 32 28.12 -5.88 -5.65
CA LYS A 32 28.21 -6.73 -4.46
C LYS A 32 27.78 -5.94 -3.22
N ILE A 33 26.92 -6.54 -2.41
CA ILE A 33 26.28 -5.92 -1.26
C ILE A 33 26.07 -6.91 -0.12
N ASP A 34 25.95 -6.36 1.09
CA ASP A 34 25.40 -7.11 2.23
C ASP A 34 23.93 -6.70 2.45
N VAL A 35 23.13 -7.60 3.00
CA VAL A 35 21.70 -7.35 3.29
C VAL A 35 21.40 -7.71 4.74
N VAL A 36 20.60 -6.87 5.43
CA VAL A 36 19.96 -7.23 6.70
C VAL A 36 18.43 -7.19 6.50
N CYS A 37 17.77 -8.26 6.94
CA CYS A 37 16.32 -8.44 6.79
C CYS A 37 15.73 -9.24 7.93
N ALA A 38 14.40 -9.25 8.04
CA ALA A 38 13.68 -10.11 8.95
C ALA A 38 13.49 -11.52 8.37
N SER A 39 13.49 -12.54 9.25
CA SER A 39 12.97 -13.86 8.92
C SER A 39 11.46 -13.85 9.19
N LEU A 40 10.67 -13.78 8.13
CA LEU A 40 9.21 -13.69 8.18
C LEU A 40 8.62 -15.03 7.71
N ASP A 41 8.45 -15.97 8.63
CA ASP A 41 8.03 -17.34 8.28
C ASP A 41 6.54 -17.44 7.92
N GLU A 42 5.75 -16.46 8.33
CA GLU A 42 4.30 -16.37 8.11
C GLU A 42 3.92 -15.97 6.67
N ILE A 43 4.89 -15.46 5.88
CA ILE A 43 4.63 -14.94 4.53
C ILE A 43 5.08 -15.93 3.48
N ASN A 44 4.30 -16.04 2.41
CA ASN A 44 4.64 -16.84 1.25
C ASN A 44 6.03 -16.49 0.72
N LYS A 45 6.78 -17.50 0.33
CA LYS A 45 8.14 -17.39 -0.19
C LYS A 45 8.16 -17.64 -1.69
N ASP A 46 8.95 -16.85 -2.40
CA ASP A 46 9.26 -17.03 -3.81
C ASP A 46 10.79 -17.08 -3.98
N PHE A 47 11.28 -18.25 -4.30
CA PHE A 47 12.71 -18.49 -4.48
C PHE A 47 13.21 -18.22 -5.89
N THR A 48 12.31 -17.92 -6.84
CA THR A 48 12.69 -17.76 -8.25
C THR A 48 13.56 -16.54 -8.48
N LEU A 49 13.20 -15.40 -7.89
CA LEU A 49 13.98 -14.19 -7.99
C LEU A 49 15.24 -14.23 -7.09
N GLU A 50 15.17 -14.93 -5.96
CA GLU A 50 16.27 -15.05 -5.01
C GLU A 50 17.53 -15.64 -5.64
N THR A 51 17.39 -16.62 -6.54
CA THR A 51 18.53 -17.27 -7.22
C THR A 51 19.40 -16.23 -7.94
N TYR A 52 18.79 -15.25 -8.58
CA TYR A 52 19.52 -14.18 -9.29
C TYR A 52 20.05 -13.10 -8.35
N VAL A 53 19.30 -12.77 -7.31
CA VAL A 53 19.72 -11.77 -6.32
C VAL A 53 20.92 -12.24 -5.53
N ASN A 54 20.98 -13.53 -5.19
CA ASN A 54 22.08 -14.12 -4.43
C ASN A 54 23.43 -14.05 -5.17
N GLU A 55 23.44 -13.86 -6.49
CA GLU A 55 24.69 -13.59 -7.23
C GLU A 55 25.37 -12.29 -6.75
N TYR A 56 24.63 -11.35 -6.18
CA TYR A 56 25.11 -10.03 -5.76
C TYR A 56 25.19 -9.89 -4.24
N VAL A 57 24.49 -10.74 -3.47
CA VAL A 57 24.49 -10.70 -2.00
C VAL A 57 25.68 -11.47 -1.45
N GLU A 58 26.61 -10.77 -0.79
CA GLU A 58 27.78 -11.40 -0.15
C GLU A 58 27.44 -11.96 1.23
N LYS A 59 26.68 -11.19 2.02
CA LYS A 59 26.19 -11.60 3.34
C LYS A 59 24.73 -11.23 3.50
N LYS A 60 23.94 -12.16 4.03
CA LYS A 60 22.54 -11.98 4.38
C LYS A 60 22.39 -12.21 5.88
N TYR A 61 22.13 -11.13 6.60
CA TYR A 61 21.83 -11.18 8.04
C TYR A 61 20.32 -11.28 8.22
N MET A 62 19.85 -12.37 8.81
CA MET A 62 18.44 -12.61 9.04
C MET A 62 18.14 -12.48 10.53
N ILE A 63 17.21 -11.61 10.88
CA ILE A 63 16.77 -11.37 12.26
C ILE A 63 15.41 -12.05 12.45
N PRO A 64 15.28 -12.98 13.41
CA PRO A 64 13.96 -13.56 13.74
C PRO A 64 12.97 -12.46 14.09
N SER A 65 11.85 -12.42 13.41
CA SER A 65 10.83 -11.39 13.58
C SER A 65 9.49 -11.88 13.05
N ASN A 66 8.42 -11.09 13.26
CA ASN A 66 7.07 -11.36 12.79
C ASN A 66 6.50 -10.16 12.04
N PHE A 67 5.29 -10.29 11.52
CA PHE A 67 4.64 -9.26 10.72
C PHE A 67 3.90 -8.22 11.61
N SER A 68 4.57 -7.71 12.65
CA SER A 68 4.02 -6.71 13.57
C SER A 68 4.66 -5.34 13.34
N THR A 69 3.86 -4.28 13.44
CA THR A 69 4.30 -2.88 13.40
C THR A 69 4.38 -2.25 14.80
N GLU A 70 4.26 -3.05 15.85
CA GLU A 70 4.38 -2.61 17.23
C GLU A 70 5.81 -2.20 17.56
N TRP A 71 5.96 -1.24 18.47
CA TRP A 71 7.26 -0.68 18.82
C TRP A 71 8.27 -1.73 19.32
N ASP A 72 7.83 -2.68 20.14
CA ASP A 72 8.70 -3.73 20.67
C ASP A 72 9.34 -4.58 19.55
N ASN A 73 8.58 -4.86 18.49
CA ASN A 73 9.10 -5.59 17.34
C ASN A 73 10.10 -4.74 16.54
N ILE A 74 9.82 -3.45 16.38
CA ILE A 74 10.74 -2.49 15.74
C ILE A 74 12.02 -2.38 16.55
N LEU A 75 11.92 -2.20 17.86
CA LEU A 75 13.04 -2.07 18.77
C LEU A 75 13.90 -3.35 18.78
N ASN A 76 13.27 -4.53 18.77
CA ASN A 76 13.99 -5.80 18.67
C ASN A 76 14.78 -5.89 17.36
N PHE A 77 14.17 -5.56 16.22
CA PHE A 77 14.87 -5.57 14.93
C PHE A 77 16.03 -4.60 14.89
N MET A 78 15.88 -3.41 15.45
CA MET A 78 16.95 -2.41 15.59
C MET A 78 18.11 -2.96 16.44
N ASN A 79 17.82 -3.47 17.63
CA ASN A 79 18.83 -3.92 18.58
C ASN A 79 19.61 -5.13 18.04
N GLU A 80 18.93 -6.11 17.47
CA GLU A 80 19.59 -7.29 16.87
C GLU A 80 20.36 -6.88 15.61
N GLY A 81 19.81 -6.00 14.79
CA GLY A 81 20.47 -5.48 13.59
C GLY A 81 21.77 -4.77 13.93
N MET A 82 21.78 -3.88 14.92
CA MET A 82 22.99 -3.15 15.36
C MET A 82 24.11 -4.04 15.86
N LYS A 83 23.81 -5.23 16.38
CA LYS A 83 24.84 -6.23 16.77
C LYS A 83 25.54 -6.83 15.55
N LEU A 84 24.85 -6.95 14.44
CA LEU A 84 25.28 -7.67 13.23
C LEU A 84 26.03 -6.77 12.23
N ILE A 85 25.67 -5.49 12.13
CA ILE A 85 26.13 -4.58 11.07
C ILE A 85 27.27 -3.68 11.56
N LYS A 86 28.41 -3.70 10.85
CA LYS A 86 29.58 -2.89 11.18
C LYS A 86 30.40 -2.54 9.94
N GLY A 87 30.90 -1.29 9.90
CA GLY A 87 31.89 -0.87 8.90
C GLY A 87 31.33 -0.61 7.50
N TYR A 88 30.06 -0.18 7.41
CA TYR A 88 29.45 0.22 6.14
C TYR A 88 29.57 1.73 5.96
N SER A 89 30.05 2.14 4.80
CA SER A 89 30.16 3.56 4.42
C SER A 89 28.93 4.07 3.66
N GLU A 90 28.11 3.16 3.13
CA GLU A 90 26.84 3.47 2.49
C GLU A 90 25.78 2.48 2.96
N ILE A 91 24.62 3.00 3.35
CA ILE A 91 23.43 2.21 3.65
C ILE A 91 22.27 2.66 2.80
N TYR A 92 21.48 1.71 2.34
CA TYR A 92 20.19 1.93 1.72
C TYR A 92 19.11 1.26 2.55
N SER A 93 18.05 1.97 2.87
CA SER A 93 16.89 1.41 3.55
C SER A 93 15.61 1.67 2.77
N ARG A 94 14.69 0.68 2.77
CA ARG A 94 13.38 0.84 2.15
C ARG A 94 12.27 0.63 3.16
N ALA A 95 11.41 1.65 3.31
CA ALA A 95 10.18 1.54 4.08
C ALA A 95 9.07 0.95 3.20
N ASN A 96 8.44 -0.05 3.67
CA ASN A 96 7.10 -0.53 3.74
C ASN A 96 6.96 -1.32 5.04
N PHE A 97 8.00 -1.25 5.84
CA PHE A 97 8.00 -1.48 7.29
C PHE A 97 9.02 -0.50 7.82
N VAL A 98 8.59 0.32 8.71
CA VAL A 98 9.40 1.37 9.34
C VAL A 98 10.67 0.87 10.01
N HIS A 99 10.70 -0.43 10.35
CA HIS A 99 11.86 -1.14 10.90
C HIS A 99 13.15 -0.86 10.14
N SER A 100 13.06 -0.85 8.79
CA SER A 100 14.22 -0.59 7.94
C SER A 100 14.80 0.79 8.17
N HIS A 101 13.96 1.81 8.27
CA HIS A 101 14.41 3.18 8.49
C HIS A 101 14.87 3.42 9.91
N PHE A 102 14.22 2.82 10.92
CA PHE A 102 14.68 2.92 12.30
C PHE A 102 16.05 2.27 12.50
N LEU A 103 16.31 1.09 11.94
CA LEU A 103 17.65 0.48 12.01
C LEU A 103 18.69 1.31 11.25
N ALA A 104 18.33 1.87 10.09
CA ALA A 104 19.22 2.75 9.34
C ALA A 104 19.53 4.04 10.09
N LEU A 105 18.54 4.63 10.77
CA LEU A 105 18.71 5.78 11.64
C LEU A 105 19.69 5.47 12.78
N GLU A 106 19.48 4.37 13.50
CA GLU A 106 20.39 3.97 14.59
C GLU A 106 21.82 3.80 14.09
N TYR A 107 21.98 3.15 12.93
CA TYR A 107 23.31 3.00 12.34
C TYR A 107 23.95 4.34 11.97
N LYS A 108 23.17 5.26 11.36
CA LYS A 108 23.61 6.62 10.99
C LYS A 108 24.00 7.45 12.21
N LEU A 109 23.22 7.38 13.28
CA LEU A 109 23.52 8.11 14.52
C LEU A 109 24.82 7.64 15.19
N ASN A 110 25.11 6.35 15.11
CA ASN A 110 26.36 5.77 15.64
C ASN A 110 27.56 5.89 14.67
N ASN A 111 27.31 6.13 13.39
CA ASN A 111 28.31 6.27 12.34
C ASN A 111 27.97 7.49 11.44
N PRO A 112 28.19 8.72 11.90
CA PRO A 112 27.72 9.93 11.23
C PRO A 112 28.22 10.10 9.78
N GLU A 113 29.39 9.59 9.46
CA GLU A 113 30.01 9.66 8.12
C GLU A 113 29.38 8.68 7.10
N THR A 114 28.54 7.74 7.56
CA THR A 114 27.86 6.81 6.66
C THR A 114 26.85 7.56 5.79
N TYR A 115 26.89 7.35 4.47
CA TYR A 115 25.90 7.91 3.56
C TYR A 115 24.62 7.06 3.59
N TRP A 116 23.50 7.67 3.98
CA TRP A 116 22.23 6.98 4.11
C TRP A 116 21.24 7.41 3.01
N LYS A 117 20.86 6.42 2.16
CA LYS A 117 19.76 6.54 1.19
C LYS A 117 18.51 5.89 1.77
N ALA A 118 17.44 6.67 1.90
CA ALA A 118 16.16 6.23 2.43
C ALA A 118 15.08 6.24 1.35
N GLU A 119 14.54 5.09 0.97
CA GLU A 119 13.47 4.97 -0.02
C GLU A 119 12.12 4.72 0.64
N PHE A 120 11.12 5.53 0.30
CA PHE A 120 9.72 5.33 0.67
C PHE A 120 8.94 4.64 -0.44
N SER A 121 8.22 3.56 -0.09
CA SER A 121 7.32 2.87 -1.02
C SER A 121 6.06 3.69 -1.28
N ASP A 122 5.47 4.17 -0.18
CA ASP A 122 4.19 4.85 -0.07
C ASP A 122 4.26 5.83 1.10
N PRO A 123 3.33 6.78 1.22
CA PRO A 123 3.17 7.57 2.44
C PRO A 123 2.94 6.64 3.65
N LEU A 124 3.59 6.94 4.78
CA LEU A 124 3.49 6.10 5.98
C LEU A 124 2.40 6.57 6.95
N ILE A 125 2.17 7.89 7.05
CA ILE A 125 1.27 8.48 8.05
C ILE A 125 -0.18 8.17 7.73
N TYR A 126 -0.57 8.36 6.48
CA TYR A 126 -1.94 8.16 6.03
C TYR A 126 -2.02 7.12 4.92
N THR A 127 -2.89 6.15 5.11
CA THR A 127 -3.34 5.27 4.05
C THR A 127 -4.66 5.76 3.49
N PHE A 128 -5.10 5.13 2.40
CA PHE A 128 -6.46 5.32 1.89
C PHE A 128 -7.49 5.12 3.02
N GLY A 129 -8.37 6.10 3.20
CA GLY A 129 -9.36 6.12 4.27
C GLY A 129 -8.89 6.72 5.60
N ASN A 130 -7.78 7.49 5.60
CA ASN A 130 -7.24 8.19 6.78
C ASN A 130 -6.92 7.27 7.97
N ARG A 131 -6.58 6.01 7.73
CA ARG A 131 -6.18 5.09 8.79
C ARG A 131 -4.70 5.25 9.09
N HIS A 132 -4.37 5.51 10.35
CA HIS A 132 -3.03 5.30 10.87
C HIS A 132 -2.76 3.80 10.92
N LEU A 133 -1.60 3.37 10.39
CA LEU A 133 -1.20 1.95 10.35
C LEU A 133 -0.39 1.52 11.57
N SER A 134 0.00 2.45 12.42
CA SER A 134 0.84 2.18 13.58
C SER A 134 0.25 2.77 14.86
N GLY A 135 0.84 2.39 15.99
CA GLY A 135 0.51 2.93 17.30
C GLY A 135 1.36 4.14 17.67
N LYS A 136 1.13 4.68 18.87
CA LYS A 136 1.93 5.75 19.45
C LYS A 136 3.31 5.24 19.86
N LEU A 137 4.32 6.09 19.73
CA LEU A 137 5.66 5.83 20.26
C LEU A 137 5.68 6.08 21.77
N THR A 138 5.59 5.01 22.57
CA THR A 138 5.47 5.12 24.04
C THR A 138 6.80 4.91 24.79
N ASP A 139 7.90 4.67 24.10
CA ASP A 139 9.22 4.44 24.68
C ASP A 139 9.89 5.78 25.11
N GLU A 140 9.71 6.13 26.37
CA GLU A 140 10.22 7.39 26.94
C GLU A 140 11.77 7.47 26.92
N GLU A 141 12.47 6.35 27.03
CA GLU A 141 13.93 6.31 26.95
C GLU A 141 14.40 6.66 25.53
N TYR A 142 13.78 6.01 24.54
CA TYR A 142 14.04 6.29 23.13
C TYR A 142 13.72 7.77 22.80
N ILE A 143 12.55 8.25 23.21
CA ILE A 143 12.10 9.64 23.00
C ILE A 143 13.11 10.62 23.62
N SER A 144 13.51 10.40 24.86
CA SER A 144 14.45 11.28 25.57
C SER A 144 15.81 11.35 24.87
N ARG A 145 16.33 10.20 24.43
CA ARG A 145 17.59 10.11 23.69
C ARG A 145 17.53 10.83 22.34
N ILE A 146 16.50 10.60 21.56
CA ILE A 146 16.33 11.25 20.25
C ILE A 146 16.12 12.75 20.43
N ASN A 147 15.33 13.18 21.41
CA ASN A 147 15.07 14.59 21.68
C ASN A 147 16.33 15.37 22.07
N LYS A 148 17.28 14.75 22.75
CA LYS A 148 18.59 15.37 23.01
C LYS A 148 19.29 15.71 21.68
N ILE A 149 19.33 14.77 20.72
CA ILE A 149 19.96 14.97 19.42
C ILE A 149 19.20 16.02 18.59
N LEU A 150 17.86 15.95 18.58
CA LEU A 150 17.02 16.92 17.88
C LEU A 150 17.23 18.35 18.41
N LYS A 151 17.31 18.51 19.73
CA LYS A 151 17.57 19.80 20.38
C LYS A 151 18.93 20.37 19.98
N GLU A 152 19.98 19.55 19.93
CA GLU A 152 21.31 19.97 19.49
C GLU A 152 21.31 20.44 18.02
N LYS A 153 20.39 19.86 17.19
CA LYS A 153 20.20 20.26 15.79
C LYS A 153 19.18 21.39 15.60
N GLY A 154 18.59 21.93 16.68
CA GLY A 154 17.56 22.97 16.60
C GLY A 154 16.27 22.50 15.89
N ARG A 155 15.91 21.23 16.08
CA ARG A 155 14.72 20.61 15.48
C ARG A 155 13.60 20.46 16.49
N GLU A 156 12.36 20.32 15.98
CA GLU A 156 11.19 20.07 16.84
C GLU A 156 11.33 18.73 17.55
N LEU A 157 10.81 18.65 18.78
CA LEU A 157 10.93 17.47 19.63
C LEU A 157 9.76 16.51 19.36
N ILE A 158 10.03 15.22 19.47
CA ILE A 158 9.02 14.17 19.44
C ILE A 158 8.47 13.89 20.85
N SER A 159 7.28 13.29 20.92
CA SER A 159 6.61 12.93 22.17
C SER A 159 5.91 11.58 22.08
N SER A 160 5.47 11.04 23.20
CA SER A 160 4.67 9.82 23.28
C SER A 160 3.28 9.93 22.64
N GLU A 161 2.85 11.14 22.29
CA GLU A 161 1.62 11.34 21.51
C GLU A 161 1.79 11.17 20.01
N ASN A 162 3.03 11.15 19.52
CA ASN A 162 3.30 10.98 18.10
C ASN A 162 3.14 9.52 17.66
N ASP A 163 2.57 9.34 16.48
CA ASP A 163 2.48 8.05 15.81
C ASP A 163 3.86 7.59 15.34
N ILE A 164 4.14 6.29 15.43
CA ILE A 164 5.43 5.69 15.04
C ILE A 164 5.79 5.99 13.57
N ASN A 165 4.81 5.91 12.67
CA ASN A 165 5.03 6.19 11.24
C ASN A 165 5.41 7.66 11.02
N CYS A 166 4.74 8.57 11.73
CA CYS A 166 5.04 9.99 11.70
C CYS A 166 6.46 10.29 12.21
N VAL A 167 6.85 9.66 13.32
CA VAL A 167 8.23 9.76 13.85
C VAL A 167 9.23 9.19 12.85
N CYS A 168 8.91 8.06 12.22
CA CYS A 168 9.77 7.46 11.20
C CYS A 168 10.02 8.41 10.02
N GLU A 169 8.97 8.98 9.42
CA GLU A 169 9.11 9.95 8.33
C GLU A 169 9.92 11.17 8.77
N TYR A 170 9.57 11.76 9.91
CA TYR A 170 10.24 12.94 10.44
C TYR A 170 11.74 12.73 10.64
N LEU A 171 12.12 11.68 11.36
CA LEU A 171 13.53 11.39 11.64
C LEU A 171 14.30 11.03 10.38
N THR A 172 13.67 10.28 9.45
CA THR A 172 14.27 9.98 8.15
C THR A 172 14.54 11.24 7.36
N PHE A 173 13.59 12.17 7.32
CA PHE A 173 13.76 13.46 6.61
C PHE A 173 14.86 14.34 7.22
N ILE A 174 15.14 14.22 8.52
CA ILE A 174 16.22 14.96 9.15
C ILE A 174 17.59 14.32 8.88
N PHE A 175 17.70 13.00 9.04
CA PHE A 175 18.99 12.31 9.19
C PHE A 175 19.47 11.60 7.93
N ALA A 176 18.59 11.26 6.98
CA ALA A 176 19.03 10.69 5.71
C ALA A 176 19.80 11.74 4.88
N ASP A 177 20.81 11.29 4.15
CA ASP A 177 21.56 12.12 3.22
C ASP A 177 20.85 12.23 1.87
N GLU A 178 20.15 11.17 1.44
CA GLU A 178 19.33 11.13 0.24
C GLU A 178 17.98 10.45 0.52
N ILE A 179 16.89 11.07 0.07
CA ILE A 179 15.53 10.54 0.20
C ILE A 179 15.01 10.17 -1.19
N ILE A 180 14.52 8.95 -1.33
CA ILE A 180 14.03 8.44 -2.61
C ILE A 180 12.51 8.32 -2.52
N PHE A 181 11.80 9.08 -3.37
CA PHE A 181 10.37 8.95 -3.59
C PHE A 181 10.10 8.27 -4.93
N THR A 182 9.00 7.53 -5.02
CA THR A 182 8.56 6.90 -6.26
C THR A 182 8.15 7.96 -7.30
N ASN A 183 7.56 9.08 -6.84
CA ASN A 183 7.05 10.16 -7.67
C ASN A 183 6.88 11.46 -6.88
N GLU A 184 6.60 12.57 -7.61
CA GLU A 184 6.42 13.89 -7.02
C GLU A 184 5.17 13.98 -6.12
N SER A 185 4.07 13.37 -6.54
CA SER A 185 2.82 13.39 -5.77
C SER A 185 2.96 12.71 -4.42
N GLN A 186 3.75 11.62 -4.34
CA GLN A 186 4.09 10.98 -3.07
C GLN A 186 4.85 11.93 -2.15
N LYS A 187 5.89 12.60 -2.66
CA LYS A 187 6.66 13.60 -1.87
C LYS A 187 5.74 14.69 -1.34
N ASP A 188 4.90 15.26 -2.21
CA ASP A 188 4.02 16.37 -1.82
C ASP A 188 3.01 15.94 -0.74
N VAL A 189 2.40 14.78 -0.87
CA VAL A 189 1.46 14.24 0.13
C VAL A 189 2.18 13.96 1.46
N MET A 190 3.39 13.40 1.44
CA MET A 190 4.16 13.12 2.65
C MET A 190 4.59 14.42 3.35
N MET A 191 4.99 15.43 2.60
CA MET A 191 5.37 16.74 3.15
C MET A 191 4.16 17.49 3.74
N ASP A 192 3.00 17.42 3.09
CA ASP A 192 1.77 18.07 3.55
C ASP A 192 1.17 17.41 4.80
N SER A 193 1.28 16.09 4.90
CA SER A 193 0.74 15.31 6.02
C SER A 193 1.63 15.32 7.27
N LEU A 194 2.91 15.69 7.14
CA LEU A 194 3.85 15.66 8.26
C LEU A 194 3.58 16.83 9.24
N PRO A 195 3.30 16.56 10.52
CA PRO A 195 3.02 17.62 11.51
C PRO A 195 4.26 18.39 11.99
N PHE A 196 5.44 18.05 11.48
CA PHE A 196 6.72 18.66 11.82
C PHE A 196 7.25 19.52 10.65
N LYS A 197 7.93 20.61 10.97
CA LYS A 197 8.59 21.44 9.96
C LYS A 197 9.94 20.83 9.57
N VAL A 198 10.04 20.41 8.32
CA VAL A 198 11.28 19.91 7.74
C VAL A 198 11.55 20.60 6.41
N ASN A 199 12.83 20.71 6.07
CA ASN A 199 13.26 21.08 4.74
C ASN A 199 14.10 19.91 4.19
N ILE A 200 13.69 19.36 3.06
CA ILE A 200 14.37 18.28 2.35
C ILE A 200 14.91 18.72 0.99
N ASP A 201 14.88 20.02 0.70
CA ASP A 201 15.44 20.54 -0.55
C ASP A 201 16.90 20.06 -0.72
N GLU A 202 17.26 19.70 -1.94
CA GLU A 202 18.58 19.14 -2.30
C GLU A 202 18.86 17.72 -1.76
N LYS A 203 17.96 17.12 -0.98
CA LYS A 203 18.13 15.78 -0.40
C LYS A 203 17.29 14.69 -1.07
N TYR A 204 16.46 15.00 -2.04
CA TYR A 204 15.56 13.99 -2.60
C TYR A 204 15.76 13.77 -4.08
N ILE A 205 15.42 12.57 -4.50
CA ILE A 205 15.32 12.19 -5.91
C ILE A 205 14.01 11.43 -6.16
N PHE A 206 13.53 11.47 -7.40
CA PHE A 206 12.44 10.61 -7.85
C PHE A 206 13.02 9.38 -8.56
N SER A 207 12.68 8.21 -8.05
CA SER A 207 13.11 6.94 -8.63
C SER A 207 11.95 5.95 -8.62
N PRO A 208 11.20 5.83 -9.73
CA PRO A 208 10.11 4.88 -9.83
C PRO A 208 10.62 3.44 -9.70
N HIS A 209 9.68 2.52 -9.53
CA HIS A 209 10.02 1.10 -9.43
C HIS A 209 10.78 0.62 -10.68
N PRO A 210 11.90 -0.07 -10.52
CA PRO A 210 12.73 -0.48 -11.66
C PRO A 210 12.01 -1.53 -12.52
N THR A 211 12.23 -1.44 -13.83
CA THR A 211 11.92 -2.52 -14.79
C THR A 211 13.14 -3.43 -14.89
N LEU A 212 12.95 -4.74 -14.95
CA LEU A 212 14.01 -5.70 -15.14
C LEU A 212 14.38 -5.87 -16.62
N ASP A 213 15.62 -6.29 -16.89
CA ASP A 213 16.09 -6.66 -18.22
C ASP A 213 15.26 -7.80 -18.81
N GLU A 214 15.15 -7.87 -20.15
CA GLU A 214 14.38 -8.88 -20.89
C GLU A 214 14.71 -10.32 -20.48
N LYS A 215 15.97 -10.63 -20.14
CA LYS A 215 16.39 -11.96 -19.71
C LYS A 215 15.58 -12.53 -18.54
N TYR A 216 15.05 -11.67 -17.64
CA TYR A 216 14.25 -12.11 -16.52
C TYR A 216 12.83 -12.51 -16.92
N TYR A 217 12.32 -11.95 -18.03
CA TYR A 217 11.05 -12.36 -18.61
C TYR A 217 11.15 -13.72 -19.33
N GLN A 218 12.36 -14.20 -19.62
CA GLN A 218 12.63 -15.51 -20.21
C GLN A 218 13.18 -16.53 -19.21
N ALA A 219 13.42 -16.12 -17.96
CA ALA A 219 14.12 -16.93 -16.96
C ALA A 219 13.31 -18.15 -16.48
N LYS A 220 12.00 -18.02 -16.33
CA LYS A 220 11.10 -19.12 -15.95
C LYS A 220 9.90 -19.17 -16.89
N LYS A 221 9.87 -20.18 -17.77
CA LYS A 221 8.77 -20.35 -18.73
C LYS A 221 7.51 -20.84 -18.03
N SER A 222 6.40 -20.15 -18.26
CA SER A 222 5.08 -20.60 -17.85
C SER A 222 4.51 -21.60 -18.89
N ASN A 223 3.87 -22.64 -18.39
CA ASN A 223 3.13 -23.61 -19.22
C ASN A 223 1.64 -23.24 -19.36
N TYR A 224 1.26 -22.04 -18.91
CA TYR A 224 -0.12 -21.57 -19.01
C TYR A 224 -0.56 -21.47 -20.47
N ALA A 225 -1.64 -22.16 -20.78
CA ALA A 225 -2.17 -22.22 -22.14
C ALA A 225 -3.18 -21.09 -22.39
N LEU A 226 -2.99 -20.38 -23.50
CA LEU A 226 -3.92 -19.35 -23.98
C LEU A 226 -4.56 -19.81 -25.29
N ASP A 227 -5.87 -19.64 -25.42
CA ASP A 227 -6.56 -19.87 -26.69
C ASP A 227 -6.38 -18.65 -27.59
N LYS A 228 -5.62 -18.82 -28.65
CA LYS A 228 -5.29 -17.77 -29.61
C LYS A 228 -6.46 -17.36 -30.53
N ASN A 229 -7.61 -18.04 -30.47
CA ASN A 229 -8.82 -17.62 -31.16
C ASN A 229 -9.50 -16.43 -30.48
N TYR A 230 -9.08 -16.09 -29.28
CA TYR A 230 -9.60 -15.01 -28.46
C TYR A 230 -8.53 -13.97 -28.17
N ILE A 231 -8.96 -12.79 -27.74
CA ILE A 231 -8.09 -11.74 -27.21
C ILE A 231 -8.03 -11.95 -25.70
N ASN A 232 -6.84 -12.26 -25.21
CA ASN A 232 -6.60 -12.66 -23.84
C ASN A 232 -6.18 -11.44 -23.01
N PHE A 233 -7.07 -10.95 -22.17
CA PHE A 233 -6.82 -9.90 -21.18
C PHE A 233 -6.35 -10.53 -19.88
N ALA A 234 -5.36 -9.92 -19.22
CA ALA A 234 -4.94 -10.38 -17.90
C ALA A 234 -4.88 -9.25 -16.88
N TYR A 235 -5.27 -9.58 -15.66
CA TYR A 235 -5.06 -8.78 -14.47
C TYR A 235 -4.33 -9.61 -13.41
N PHE A 236 -3.24 -9.06 -12.88
CA PHE A 236 -2.47 -9.70 -11.82
C PHE A 236 -2.57 -8.87 -10.55
N GLY A 237 -3.14 -9.41 -9.49
CA GLY A 237 -3.10 -8.82 -8.17
C GLY A 237 -4.39 -8.77 -7.39
N VAL A 238 -4.37 -7.94 -6.38
CA VAL A 238 -5.44 -7.74 -5.41
C VAL A 238 -6.26 -6.54 -5.81
N ILE A 239 -7.58 -6.62 -5.67
CA ILE A 239 -8.45 -5.44 -5.69
C ILE A 239 -8.64 -4.91 -4.26
N PHE A 240 -8.83 -3.62 -4.17
CA PHE A 240 -9.07 -2.88 -2.94
C PHE A 240 -10.30 -1.99 -3.13
N PRO A 241 -10.92 -1.49 -2.07
CA PRO A 241 -12.10 -0.60 -2.19
C PRO A 241 -11.86 0.63 -3.08
N ASN A 242 -10.62 1.10 -3.17
CA ASN A 242 -10.21 2.22 -4.02
C ASN A 242 -9.60 1.79 -5.38
N ARG A 243 -9.69 0.51 -5.72
CA ARG A 243 -9.26 -0.08 -6.99
C ARG A 243 -10.18 -1.26 -7.28
N SER A 244 -11.35 -0.96 -7.81
CA SER A 244 -12.49 -1.88 -7.79
C SER A 244 -12.60 -2.78 -9.01
N PHE A 245 -11.91 -2.49 -10.11
CA PHE A 245 -12.06 -3.16 -11.39
C PHE A 245 -13.43 -2.93 -12.09
N GLU A 246 -14.29 -2.07 -11.52
CA GLU A 246 -15.62 -1.78 -12.05
C GLU A 246 -15.58 -1.11 -13.42
N ASP A 247 -14.60 -0.25 -13.67
CA ASP A 247 -14.47 0.47 -14.94
C ASP A 247 -14.25 -0.49 -16.12
N PHE A 248 -13.47 -1.56 -15.92
CA PHE A 248 -13.32 -2.62 -16.91
C PHE A 248 -14.63 -3.37 -17.14
N VAL A 249 -15.33 -3.76 -16.06
CA VAL A 249 -16.63 -4.46 -16.13
C VAL A 249 -17.65 -3.63 -16.87
N ASN A 250 -17.78 -2.36 -16.52
CA ASN A 250 -18.71 -1.43 -17.15
C ASN A 250 -18.38 -1.21 -18.64
N ALA A 251 -17.11 -1.10 -18.99
CA ALA A 251 -16.69 -1.01 -20.39
C ALA A 251 -17.06 -2.27 -21.17
N PHE A 252 -16.79 -3.47 -20.60
CA PHE A 252 -17.15 -4.74 -21.22
C PHE A 252 -18.66 -4.83 -21.48
N GLU A 253 -19.50 -4.43 -20.53
CA GLU A 253 -20.96 -4.50 -20.71
C GLU A 253 -21.48 -3.59 -21.84
N ASN A 254 -20.75 -2.54 -22.18
CA ASN A 254 -21.17 -1.52 -23.13
C ASN A 254 -20.52 -1.62 -24.54
N ILE A 255 -19.69 -2.65 -24.79
CA ILE A 255 -19.20 -2.93 -26.15
C ILE A 255 -20.15 -3.90 -26.89
N SER A 256 -19.95 -4.06 -28.20
CA SER A 256 -20.75 -4.97 -29.01
C SER A 256 -20.58 -6.45 -28.60
N ASP A 257 -21.64 -7.26 -28.76
CA ASP A 257 -21.59 -8.70 -28.46
C ASP A 257 -20.49 -9.41 -29.28
N LYS A 258 -20.27 -8.99 -30.52
CA LYS A 258 -19.17 -9.48 -31.38
C LYS A 258 -17.80 -9.31 -30.70
N HIS A 259 -17.56 -8.18 -30.04
CA HIS A 259 -16.35 -7.94 -29.29
C HIS A 259 -16.34 -8.71 -27.97
N LYS A 260 -17.45 -8.74 -27.23
CA LYS A 260 -17.57 -9.52 -25.97
C LYS A 260 -17.21 -10.98 -26.19
N ASP A 261 -17.68 -11.60 -27.27
CA ASP A 261 -17.43 -13.01 -27.58
C ASP A 261 -15.96 -13.32 -27.86
N LYS A 262 -15.19 -12.31 -28.28
CA LYS A 262 -13.75 -12.47 -28.53
C LYS A 262 -12.88 -12.28 -27.30
N ILE A 263 -13.41 -11.76 -26.20
CA ILE A 263 -12.64 -11.50 -24.97
C ILE A 263 -12.56 -12.77 -24.11
N ARG A 264 -11.37 -13.00 -23.55
CA ARG A 264 -11.13 -13.90 -22.42
C ARG A 264 -10.38 -13.14 -21.36
N LEU A 265 -10.89 -13.18 -20.12
CA LEU A 265 -10.29 -12.52 -18.96
C LEU A 265 -9.60 -13.56 -18.09
N HIS A 266 -8.35 -13.29 -17.74
CA HIS A 266 -7.54 -14.15 -16.89
C HIS A 266 -7.15 -13.36 -15.63
N LEU A 267 -7.67 -13.78 -14.48
CA LEU A 267 -7.44 -13.14 -13.20
C LEU A 267 -6.46 -13.98 -12.38
N PHE A 268 -5.32 -13.39 -12.03
CA PHE A 268 -4.33 -13.99 -11.13
C PHE A 268 -4.43 -13.27 -9.78
N THR A 269 -5.25 -13.81 -8.88
CA THR A 269 -5.64 -13.10 -7.66
C THR A 269 -5.99 -14.05 -6.52
N PRO A 270 -5.70 -13.66 -5.27
CA PRO A 270 -6.25 -14.36 -4.10
C PRO A 270 -7.71 -13.93 -3.81
N ASN A 271 -8.22 -12.86 -4.42
CA ASN A 271 -9.54 -12.27 -4.14
C ASN A 271 -10.66 -12.81 -5.03
N ARG A 272 -10.65 -14.10 -5.36
CA ARG A 272 -11.63 -14.71 -6.26
C ARG A 272 -13.07 -14.33 -5.92
N THR A 273 -13.48 -14.47 -4.67
CA THR A 273 -14.86 -14.19 -4.25
C THR A 273 -15.28 -12.73 -4.50
N LEU A 274 -14.37 -11.77 -4.30
CA LEU A 274 -14.68 -10.36 -4.58
C LEU A 274 -14.87 -10.13 -6.08
N PHE A 275 -14.05 -10.73 -6.92
CA PHE A 275 -14.24 -10.64 -8.37
C PHE A 275 -15.54 -11.33 -8.82
N GLU A 276 -15.88 -12.50 -8.27
CA GLU A 276 -17.13 -13.20 -8.60
C GLU A 276 -18.39 -12.36 -8.27
N GLN A 277 -18.31 -11.49 -7.25
CA GLN A 277 -19.39 -10.56 -6.91
C GLN A 277 -19.43 -9.34 -7.83
N LEU A 278 -18.30 -8.94 -8.39
CA LEU A 278 -18.16 -7.76 -9.23
C LEU A 278 -18.49 -8.06 -10.71
N LEU A 279 -18.08 -9.22 -11.20
CA LEU A 279 -18.23 -9.57 -12.61
C LEU A 279 -19.69 -9.89 -12.94
N THR A 280 -20.16 -9.40 -14.10
CA THR A 280 -21.45 -9.81 -14.65
C THR A 280 -21.42 -11.28 -15.06
N ARG A 281 -22.60 -11.87 -15.22
CA ARG A 281 -22.68 -13.29 -15.60
C ARG A 281 -21.96 -13.61 -16.92
N ASP A 282 -22.13 -12.78 -17.94
CA ASP A 282 -21.50 -12.96 -19.25
C ASP A 282 -19.96 -12.89 -19.14
N LEU A 283 -19.44 -11.90 -18.42
CA LEU A 283 -18.01 -11.78 -18.22
C LEU A 283 -17.44 -12.91 -17.36
N LEU A 284 -18.20 -13.34 -16.34
CA LEU A 284 -17.81 -14.46 -15.48
C LEU A 284 -17.64 -15.77 -16.25
N GLU A 285 -18.53 -16.07 -17.20
CA GLU A 285 -18.43 -17.23 -18.10
C GLU A 285 -17.21 -17.17 -19.02
N LYS A 286 -16.68 -15.98 -19.29
CA LYS A 286 -15.48 -15.71 -20.10
C LYS A 286 -14.20 -15.54 -19.26
N THR A 287 -14.29 -15.71 -17.91
CA THR A 287 -13.19 -15.46 -16.98
C THR A 287 -12.57 -16.76 -16.46
N THR A 288 -11.24 -16.80 -16.46
CA THR A 288 -10.45 -17.85 -15.80
C THR A 288 -9.79 -17.30 -14.54
N PHE A 289 -10.11 -17.91 -13.39
CA PHE A 289 -9.50 -17.57 -12.12
C PHE A 289 -8.28 -18.42 -11.84
N ASN A 290 -7.19 -17.78 -11.50
CA ASN A 290 -5.93 -18.40 -11.16
C ASN A 290 -5.44 -17.92 -9.79
N GLN A 291 -4.66 -18.76 -9.12
CA GLN A 291 -3.94 -18.36 -7.91
C GLN A 291 -2.71 -17.52 -8.28
N ASN A 292 -2.09 -16.94 -7.25
CA ASN A 292 -0.81 -16.27 -7.42
C ASN A 292 0.24 -17.26 -7.94
N ILE A 293 1.09 -16.77 -8.82
CA ILE A 293 2.22 -17.50 -9.40
C ILE A 293 3.53 -16.85 -8.96
N ASP A 294 4.62 -17.58 -9.10
CA ASP A 294 5.96 -17.07 -8.78
C ASP A 294 6.32 -15.85 -9.65
N TYR A 295 7.13 -14.97 -9.10
CA TYR A 295 7.41 -13.68 -9.72
C TYR A 295 8.05 -13.80 -11.12
N LEU A 296 9.03 -14.66 -11.32
CA LEU A 296 9.63 -14.85 -12.65
C LEU A 296 8.69 -15.56 -13.63
N GLU A 297 7.81 -16.41 -13.15
CA GLU A 297 6.76 -16.99 -13.98
C GLU A 297 5.73 -15.94 -14.38
N PHE A 298 5.35 -15.04 -13.45
CA PHE A 298 4.52 -13.89 -13.73
C PHE A 298 5.14 -13.00 -14.82
N LEU A 299 6.43 -12.68 -14.73
CA LEU A 299 7.11 -11.89 -15.75
C LEU A 299 7.05 -12.58 -17.12
N ASN A 300 7.32 -13.89 -17.20
CA ASN A 300 7.22 -14.63 -18.44
C ASN A 300 5.79 -14.65 -18.97
N LEU A 301 4.82 -14.92 -18.10
CA LEU A 301 3.43 -15.02 -18.51
C LEU A 301 2.88 -13.67 -19.00
N SER A 302 3.31 -12.56 -18.39
CA SER A 302 2.92 -11.22 -18.83
C SER A 302 3.29 -10.91 -20.29
N THR A 303 4.31 -11.59 -20.85
CA THR A 303 4.69 -11.44 -22.27
C THR A 303 3.79 -12.22 -23.25
N LYS A 304 2.88 -13.05 -22.75
CA LYS A 304 2.07 -13.98 -23.58
C LYS A 304 0.65 -13.49 -23.82
N PHE A 305 0.15 -12.62 -22.99
CA PHE A 305 -1.18 -12.03 -23.12
C PHE A 305 -1.24 -10.99 -24.23
N ASP A 306 -2.45 -10.76 -24.74
CA ASP A 306 -2.69 -9.71 -25.73
C ASP A 306 -2.79 -8.33 -25.07
N VAL A 307 -3.36 -8.27 -23.86
CA VAL A 307 -3.58 -7.04 -23.10
C VAL A 307 -3.38 -7.28 -21.61
N LEU A 308 -2.62 -6.41 -20.96
CA LEU A 308 -2.47 -6.35 -19.50
C LEU A 308 -3.24 -5.16 -18.96
N ILE A 309 -4.13 -5.41 -18.01
CA ILE A 309 -4.92 -4.37 -17.36
C ILE A 309 -4.19 -3.90 -16.10
N VAL A 310 -4.04 -2.60 -15.96
CA VAL A 310 -3.61 -1.96 -14.72
C VAL A 310 -4.56 -0.82 -14.37
N GLU A 311 -5.00 -0.81 -13.14
CA GLU A 311 -5.90 0.21 -12.62
C GLU A 311 -5.22 1.00 -11.51
N ASP A 312 -5.43 2.30 -11.51
CA ASP A 312 -4.93 3.21 -10.49
C ASP A 312 -5.75 3.09 -9.20
N SER A 313 -5.23 3.62 -8.12
CA SER A 313 -6.04 3.81 -6.92
C SER A 313 -6.83 5.10 -7.05
N TYR A 314 -8.13 5.06 -6.80
CA TYR A 314 -8.97 6.25 -6.74
C TYR A 314 -8.79 6.93 -5.39
N THR A 315 -8.24 8.13 -5.39
CA THR A 315 -7.87 8.87 -4.17
C THR A 315 -8.56 10.21 -4.03
N LYS A 316 -9.39 10.59 -5.02
CA LYS A 316 -10.12 11.87 -5.03
C LYS A 316 -10.99 12.03 -3.78
N GLY A 317 -10.82 13.14 -3.08
CA GLY A 317 -11.51 13.40 -1.80
C GLY A 317 -10.75 12.92 -0.56
N HIS A 318 -9.68 12.13 -0.71
CA HIS A 318 -8.83 11.66 0.40
C HIS A 318 -7.46 12.32 0.39
N PHE A 319 -6.87 12.54 -0.79
CA PHE A 319 -5.58 13.20 -0.95
C PHE A 319 -5.71 14.38 -1.92
N ILE A 320 -4.83 15.35 -1.78
CA ILE A 320 -4.70 16.50 -2.69
C ILE A 320 -4.25 16.03 -4.08
N LYS A 321 -3.37 15.04 -4.11
CA LYS A 321 -2.83 14.37 -5.30
C LYS A 321 -2.76 12.88 -5.03
N ASN A 322 -2.88 12.05 -6.07
CA ASN A 322 -2.68 10.60 -5.93
C ASN A 322 -1.21 10.28 -5.68
N PRO A 323 -0.81 9.83 -4.48
CA PRO A 323 0.58 9.52 -4.17
C PRO A 323 1.04 8.17 -4.72
N TYR A 324 0.12 7.33 -5.16
CA TYR A 324 0.37 5.95 -5.53
C TYR A 324 0.76 5.81 -7.00
N LEU A 325 1.67 4.88 -7.25
CA LEU A 325 1.95 4.38 -8.59
C LEU A 325 1.98 2.85 -8.53
N PRO A 326 1.06 2.17 -9.21
CA PRO A 326 1.01 0.71 -9.18
C PRO A 326 2.36 0.09 -9.59
N SER A 327 2.96 -0.70 -8.70
CA SER A 327 4.28 -1.31 -8.93
C SER A 327 4.34 -2.20 -10.17
N LYS A 328 3.21 -2.83 -10.53
CA LYS A 328 3.08 -3.67 -11.73
C LYS A 328 3.33 -2.95 -13.04
N ILE A 329 3.16 -1.62 -13.07
CA ILE A 329 3.40 -0.86 -14.29
C ILE A 329 4.85 -1.01 -14.78
N SER A 330 5.80 -1.11 -13.85
CA SER A 330 7.21 -1.35 -14.19
C SER A 330 7.44 -2.75 -14.79
N ASP A 331 6.71 -3.75 -14.28
CA ASP A 331 6.79 -5.12 -14.78
C ASP A 331 6.09 -5.25 -16.13
N TYR A 332 4.93 -4.64 -16.30
CA TYR A 332 4.19 -4.64 -17.56
C TYR A 332 4.94 -3.91 -18.69
N LYS A 333 5.61 -2.80 -18.38
CA LYS A 333 6.46 -2.10 -19.37
C LYS A 333 7.57 -2.99 -19.92
N GLY A 334 8.19 -3.80 -19.07
CA GLY A 334 9.24 -4.73 -19.50
C GLY A 334 8.73 -5.96 -20.28
N SER A 335 7.44 -6.26 -20.23
CA SER A 335 6.85 -7.37 -20.97
C SER A 335 6.67 -7.10 -22.47
N ASN A 336 6.70 -5.84 -22.89
CA ASN A 336 6.34 -5.37 -24.23
C ASN A 336 4.91 -5.74 -24.69
N THR A 337 4.05 -6.14 -23.76
CA THR A 337 2.64 -6.45 -24.02
C THR A 337 1.84 -5.15 -24.01
N THR A 338 0.75 -5.10 -24.79
CA THR A 338 -0.18 -3.97 -24.74
C THR A 338 -0.71 -3.76 -23.33
N ILE A 339 -0.60 -2.54 -22.82
CA ILE A 339 -1.11 -2.16 -21.50
C ILE A 339 -2.37 -1.31 -21.72
N TRP A 340 -3.44 -1.66 -21.01
CA TRP A 340 -4.56 -0.77 -20.79
C TRP A 340 -4.48 -0.23 -19.36
N ALA A 341 -4.22 1.07 -19.22
CA ALA A 341 -4.14 1.77 -17.96
C ALA A 341 -5.44 2.57 -17.71
N ILE A 342 -6.17 2.18 -16.67
CA ILE A 342 -7.35 2.90 -16.17
C ILE A 342 -6.87 3.81 -15.05
N CYS A 343 -6.77 5.11 -15.32
CA CYS A 343 -6.05 6.08 -14.48
C CYS A 343 -7.01 6.95 -13.67
N GLU A 344 -6.61 7.35 -12.48
CA GLU A 344 -7.17 8.53 -11.86
C GLU A 344 -6.69 9.77 -12.62
N GLU A 345 -7.58 10.72 -12.84
CA GLU A 345 -7.26 11.95 -13.57
C GLU A 345 -6.13 12.73 -12.85
N ASN A 346 -5.13 13.15 -13.60
CA ASN A 346 -3.92 13.82 -13.09
C ASN A 346 -3.02 12.99 -12.15
N SER A 347 -3.24 11.68 -12.04
CA SER A 347 -2.33 10.80 -11.31
C SER A 347 -0.98 10.65 -12.03
N GLU A 348 0.01 10.11 -11.32
CA GLU A 348 1.32 9.82 -11.91
C GLU A 348 1.22 8.75 -13.02
N MET A 349 0.31 7.78 -12.89
CA MET A 349 0.07 6.80 -13.95
C MET A 349 -0.52 7.44 -15.20
N SER A 350 -1.39 8.44 -15.05
CA SER A 350 -2.00 9.16 -16.19
C SER A 350 -0.97 9.93 -17.04
N LYS A 351 0.16 10.34 -16.46
CA LYS A 351 1.25 11.07 -17.14
C LYS A 351 2.18 10.13 -17.93
N LEU A 352 2.12 8.81 -17.67
CA LEU A 352 3.00 7.86 -18.36
C LEU A 352 2.65 7.76 -19.84
N ASP A 353 3.66 7.54 -20.69
CA ASP A 353 3.46 7.22 -22.09
C ASP A 353 2.99 5.77 -22.25
N ILE A 354 1.66 5.62 -22.28
CA ILE A 354 0.95 4.33 -22.47
C ILE A 354 -0.10 4.57 -23.56
N LYS A 355 -0.10 3.72 -24.57
CA LYS A 355 -0.96 3.87 -25.76
C LYS A 355 -2.45 3.86 -25.41
N TYR A 356 -2.88 2.95 -24.58
CA TYR A 356 -4.28 2.82 -24.17
C TYR A 356 -4.45 3.28 -22.73
N LYS A 357 -4.95 4.49 -22.59
CA LYS A 357 -5.33 5.11 -21.31
C LYS A 357 -6.77 5.52 -21.33
N SER A 358 -7.46 5.27 -20.23
CA SER A 358 -8.78 5.79 -19.92
C SER A 358 -8.84 6.22 -18.46
N TYR A 359 -9.96 6.76 -18.02
CA TYR A 359 -10.05 7.31 -16.69
C TYR A 359 -11.09 6.60 -15.84
N ILE A 360 -10.81 6.52 -14.54
CA ILE A 360 -11.74 5.99 -13.54
C ILE A 360 -13.03 6.80 -13.56
N ASN A 361 -14.17 6.12 -13.58
CA ASN A 361 -15.53 6.69 -13.69
C ASN A 361 -15.82 7.41 -15.04
N ASP A 362 -15.02 7.18 -16.08
CA ASP A 362 -15.31 7.64 -17.43
C ASP A 362 -15.76 6.48 -18.31
N LEU A 363 -17.05 6.14 -18.25
CA LEU A 363 -17.61 5.02 -19.01
C LEU A 363 -17.36 5.17 -20.52
N SER A 364 -17.56 6.37 -21.09
CA SER A 364 -17.36 6.60 -22.52
C SER A 364 -15.92 6.36 -22.94
N GLY A 365 -14.98 6.98 -22.21
CA GLY A 365 -13.56 6.80 -22.47
C GLY A 365 -13.09 5.36 -22.30
N ASN A 366 -13.64 4.65 -21.31
CA ASN A 366 -13.34 3.24 -21.09
C ASN A 366 -13.88 2.35 -22.23
N VAL A 367 -15.12 2.59 -22.69
CA VAL A 367 -15.72 1.88 -23.84
C VAL A 367 -14.97 2.16 -25.13
N ASP A 368 -14.63 3.42 -25.42
CA ASP A 368 -13.88 3.82 -26.60
C ASP A 368 -12.47 3.18 -26.61
N THR A 369 -11.83 3.16 -25.45
CA THR A 369 -10.51 2.53 -25.30
C THR A 369 -10.59 1.03 -25.55
N LEU A 370 -11.57 0.35 -24.93
CA LEU A 370 -11.74 -1.09 -25.13
C LEU A 370 -12.08 -1.43 -26.60
N ASN A 371 -12.97 -0.68 -27.25
CA ASN A 371 -13.27 -0.84 -28.68
C ASN A 371 -12.01 -0.62 -29.54
N SER A 372 -11.19 0.37 -29.22
CA SER A 372 -9.95 0.65 -29.95
C SER A 372 -8.96 -0.52 -29.82
N ILE A 373 -8.82 -1.09 -28.62
CA ILE A 373 -8.02 -2.29 -28.37
C ILE A 373 -8.58 -3.48 -29.20
N MET A 374 -9.88 -3.71 -29.14
CA MET A 374 -10.53 -4.82 -29.86
C MET A 374 -10.36 -4.68 -31.37
N CYS A 375 -10.56 -3.49 -31.93
CA CYS A 375 -10.36 -3.22 -33.35
C CYS A 375 -8.93 -3.49 -33.80
N GLU A 376 -7.93 -3.04 -33.01
CA GLU A 376 -6.51 -3.30 -33.31
C GLU A 376 -6.17 -4.79 -33.26
N LYS A 377 -6.59 -5.47 -32.19
CA LYS A 377 -6.26 -6.90 -31.98
C LYS A 377 -7.01 -7.83 -32.92
N THR A 378 -8.19 -7.46 -33.37
CA THR A 378 -8.97 -8.25 -34.33
C THR A 378 -8.70 -7.90 -35.80
N ASN A 379 -7.87 -6.88 -36.09
CA ASN A 379 -7.67 -6.32 -37.44
C ASN A 379 -8.98 -5.84 -38.09
N GLU A 380 -9.96 -5.44 -37.30
CA GLU A 380 -11.22 -4.89 -37.77
C GLU A 380 -11.12 -3.39 -38.01
N GLN A 381 -11.64 -2.93 -39.16
CA GLN A 381 -11.80 -1.49 -39.37
C GLN A 381 -12.80 -0.94 -38.36
N LYS A 382 -12.50 0.22 -37.78
CA LYS A 382 -13.34 0.93 -36.80
C LYS A 382 -14.72 1.13 -37.39
N GLU A 383 -15.70 0.26 -37.10
CA GLU A 383 -17.10 0.64 -37.23
C GLU A 383 -17.32 1.72 -36.18
N SER A 384 -17.53 2.97 -36.64
CA SER A 384 -17.91 4.04 -35.74
C SER A 384 -19.27 3.67 -35.15
N LEU A 385 -19.27 3.09 -33.95
CA LEU A 385 -20.47 3.04 -33.13
C LEU A 385 -20.77 4.50 -32.76
N THR A 386 -21.66 5.12 -33.56
CA THR A 386 -22.37 6.29 -33.10
C THR A 386 -23.25 5.84 -31.95
N ILE A 387 -22.69 5.80 -30.76
CA ILE A 387 -23.50 5.73 -29.54
C ILE A 387 -24.37 6.98 -29.58
N ASP A 388 -25.69 6.78 -29.62
CA ASP A 388 -26.63 7.91 -29.49
C ASP A 388 -26.30 8.62 -28.17
N GLU A 389 -25.74 9.82 -28.28
CA GLU A 389 -25.24 10.60 -27.17
C GLU A 389 -26.32 10.82 -26.10
N ASN A 390 -27.60 10.83 -26.53
CA ASN A 390 -28.77 10.95 -25.65
C ASN A 390 -29.00 9.64 -24.86
N GLU A 391 -28.82 8.48 -25.48
CA GLU A 391 -28.99 7.18 -24.80
C GLU A 391 -27.84 6.94 -23.81
N TYR A 392 -26.64 7.31 -24.17
CA TYR A 392 -25.46 7.30 -23.29
C TYR A 392 -25.64 8.20 -22.06
N GLN A 393 -26.08 9.46 -22.25
CA GLN A 393 -26.34 10.38 -21.14
C GLN A 393 -27.46 9.88 -20.23
N LYS A 394 -28.46 9.22 -20.80
CA LYS A 394 -29.58 8.62 -20.05
C LYS A 394 -29.11 7.43 -19.19
N GLN A 395 -28.28 6.54 -19.74
CA GLN A 395 -27.73 5.40 -19.00
C GLN A 395 -26.77 5.87 -17.90
N ARG A 396 -25.91 6.84 -18.19
CA ARG A 396 -25.01 7.47 -17.20
C ARG A 396 -25.79 8.12 -16.07
N THR A 397 -26.87 8.86 -16.39
CA THR A 397 -27.73 9.51 -15.38
C THR A 397 -28.42 8.46 -14.52
N THR A 398 -28.91 7.37 -15.11
CA THR A 398 -29.56 6.27 -14.38
C THR A 398 -28.60 5.59 -13.43
N HIS A 399 -27.38 5.27 -13.89
CA HIS A 399 -26.34 4.64 -13.07
C HIS A 399 -25.89 5.55 -11.91
N LEU A 400 -25.67 6.84 -12.17
CA LEU A 400 -25.32 7.81 -11.13
C LEU A 400 -26.46 7.99 -10.12
N THR A 401 -27.71 8.00 -10.57
CA THR A 401 -28.88 8.11 -9.69
C THR A 401 -28.99 6.89 -8.78
N GLN A 402 -28.75 5.70 -9.32
CA GLN A 402 -28.75 4.46 -8.54
C GLN A 402 -27.61 4.44 -7.52
N LYS A 403 -26.41 4.84 -7.92
CA LYS A 403 -25.24 4.89 -7.01
C LYS A 403 -25.40 5.96 -5.92
N ILE A 404 -26.04 7.09 -6.24
CA ILE A 404 -26.40 8.11 -5.25
C ILE A 404 -27.45 7.57 -4.26
N ALA A 405 -28.46 6.83 -4.73
CA ALA A 405 -29.45 6.22 -3.87
C ALA A 405 -28.81 5.19 -2.90
N GLU A 406 -27.91 4.33 -3.40
CA GLU A 406 -27.16 3.38 -2.56
C GLU A 406 -26.29 4.08 -1.51
N LEU A 407 -25.62 5.19 -1.88
CA LEU A 407 -24.85 6.00 -0.94
C LEU A 407 -25.73 6.68 0.11
N ILE A 408 -26.91 7.17 -0.28
CA ILE A 408 -27.88 7.74 0.66
C ILE A 408 -28.33 6.69 1.65
N ASP A 409 -28.68 5.47 1.19
CA ASP A 409 -29.08 4.36 2.06
C ASP A 409 -27.97 3.96 3.04
N VAL A 410 -26.71 3.94 2.61
CA VAL A 410 -25.55 3.69 3.47
C VAL A 410 -25.40 4.81 4.51
N CYS A 411 -25.46 6.07 4.08
CA CYS A 411 -25.37 7.22 4.97
C CYS A 411 -26.51 7.25 5.99
N GLU A 412 -27.75 6.97 5.55
CA GLU A 412 -28.91 6.89 6.46
C GLU A 412 -28.79 5.72 7.45
N SER A 413 -28.21 4.59 7.03
CA SER A 413 -27.97 3.45 7.93
C SER A 413 -26.89 3.74 8.97
N GLU A 414 -25.84 4.48 8.60
CA GLU A 414 -24.81 4.92 9.54
C GLU A 414 -25.34 6.00 10.50
N PHE A 415 -26.10 6.96 10.00
CA PHE A 415 -26.73 7.98 10.82
C PHE A 415 -27.68 7.39 11.88
N LYS A 416 -28.48 6.38 11.50
CA LYS A 416 -29.32 5.63 12.46
C LYS A 416 -28.51 4.88 13.52
N LYS A 417 -27.34 4.36 13.16
CA LYS A 417 -26.42 3.75 14.13
C LYS A 417 -25.87 4.78 15.11
N ASP A 418 -25.48 5.96 14.63
CA ASP A 418 -24.98 7.03 15.47
C ASP A 418 -26.03 7.56 16.43
N GLU A 419 -27.30 7.72 15.99
CA GLU A 419 -28.43 8.09 16.87
C GLU A 419 -28.67 7.00 17.94
N MET A 420 -28.57 5.72 17.58
CA MET A 420 -28.72 4.62 18.52
C MET A 420 -27.59 4.59 19.58
N TYR A 421 -26.35 4.86 19.15
CA TYR A 421 -25.20 4.98 20.07
C TYR A 421 -25.34 6.21 20.96
N LEU A 422 -25.78 7.34 20.43
CA LEU A 422 -26.03 8.56 21.21
C LEU A 422 -27.11 8.34 22.27
N ALA A 423 -28.22 7.67 21.91
CA ALA A 423 -29.26 7.30 22.83
C ALA A 423 -28.76 6.38 23.95
N LYS A 424 -27.88 5.39 23.58
CA LYS A 424 -27.29 4.47 24.57
C LYS A 424 -26.30 5.19 25.49
N ILE A 425 -25.52 6.11 24.98
CA ILE A 425 -24.61 6.95 25.80
C ILE A 425 -25.43 7.79 26.78
N ASN A 426 -26.51 8.42 26.34
CA ASN A 426 -27.37 9.22 27.22
C ASN A 426 -28.02 8.38 28.32
N GLU A 427 -28.49 7.16 28.00
CA GLU A 427 -29.02 6.20 28.98
C GLU A 427 -27.97 5.81 30.04
N LEU A 428 -26.75 5.51 29.58
CA LEU A 428 -25.65 5.15 30.47
C LEU A 428 -25.21 6.33 31.35
N THR A 429 -25.16 7.53 30.80
CA THR A 429 -24.83 8.76 31.54
C THR A 429 -25.86 9.01 32.65
N SER A 430 -27.14 8.91 32.34
CA SER A 430 -28.22 9.04 33.34
C SER A 430 -28.12 7.97 34.45
N THR A 431 -27.73 6.74 34.08
CA THR A 431 -27.52 5.65 35.02
C THR A 431 -26.34 5.94 35.95
N ILE A 432 -25.24 6.47 35.44
CA ILE A 432 -24.06 6.87 36.23
C ILE A 432 -24.45 7.98 37.24
N GLU A 433 -25.15 9.02 36.77
CA GLU A 433 -25.61 10.11 37.64
C GLU A 433 -26.47 9.62 38.79
N ASN A 434 -27.42 8.69 38.50
CA ASN A 434 -28.26 8.06 39.52
C ASN A 434 -27.44 7.27 40.55
N LEU A 435 -26.47 6.47 40.09
CA LEU A 435 -25.59 5.66 40.93
C LEU A 435 -24.67 6.56 41.79
N GLU A 436 -24.19 7.65 41.24
CA GLU A 436 -23.39 8.64 41.98
C GLU A 436 -24.21 9.32 43.09
N LYS A 437 -25.48 9.66 42.78
CA LYS A 437 -26.40 10.19 43.76
C LYS A 437 -26.71 9.19 44.87
N GLU A 438 -27.06 7.94 44.54
CA GLU A 438 -27.28 6.88 45.51
C GLU A 438 -26.04 6.64 46.39
N ASN A 439 -24.87 6.60 45.77
CA ASN A 439 -23.62 6.40 46.49
C ASN A 439 -23.31 7.63 47.45
N SER A 440 -23.61 8.83 47.01
CA SER A 440 -23.53 10.03 47.86
C SER A 440 -24.51 9.97 49.04
N GLU A 441 -25.76 9.52 48.80
CA GLU A 441 -26.75 9.34 49.87
C GLU A 441 -26.34 8.26 50.85
N ILE A 442 -25.81 7.14 50.41
CA ILE A 442 -25.27 6.07 51.24
C ILE A 442 -24.11 6.61 52.09
N LEU A 443 -23.13 7.29 51.50
CA LEU A 443 -21.97 7.86 52.17
C LEU A 443 -22.36 8.92 53.21
N ASN A 444 -23.45 9.64 52.99
CA ASN A 444 -23.96 10.69 53.88
C ASN A 444 -24.93 10.16 54.93
N SER A 445 -25.39 8.92 54.79
CA SER A 445 -26.34 8.30 55.73
C SER A 445 -25.77 8.25 57.17
N ASN A 446 -26.65 8.38 58.15
CA ASN A 446 -26.25 8.27 59.55
C ASN A 446 -25.66 6.87 59.84
N SER A 447 -26.18 5.82 59.24
CA SER A 447 -25.67 4.48 59.38
C SER A 447 -24.23 4.32 58.85
N TRP A 448 -23.92 4.92 57.70
CA TRP A 448 -22.57 4.88 57.11
C TRP A 448 -21.57 5.70 57.96
N LYS A 449 -22.00 6.88 58.46
CA LYS A 449 -21.19 7.74 59.35
C LYS A 449 -20.88 7.06 60.65
N ILE A 450 -21.87 6.40 61.31
CA ILE A 450 -21.71 5.68 62.58
C ILE A 450 -20.76 4.49 62.40
N THR A 451 -20.89 3.69 61.32
CA THR A 451 -20.07 2.52 61.09
C THR A 451 -18.69 2.80 60.50
N LYS A 452 -18.38 4.06 60.14
CA LYS A 452 -17.08 4.48 59.57
C LYS A 452 -15.87 4.10 60.42
N ASN A 453 -16.02 4.23 61.73
CA ASN A 453 -14.96 3.89 62.69
C ASN A 453 -14.74 2.39 62.81
N PHE A 454 -15.82 1.59 62.77
CA PHE A 454 -15.73 0.12 62.79
C PHE A 454 -15.09 -0.45 61.54
N ARG A 455 -15.32 0.14 60.34
CA ARG A 455 -14.68 -0.27 59.08
C ARG A 455 -13.18 0.09 59.05
N LYS A 456 -12.74 1.17 59.71
CA LYS A 456 -11.32 1.48 59.89
C LYS A 456 -10.57 0.47 60.73
N ILE A 457 -11.27 -0.08 61.76
CA ILE A 457 -10.70 -1.09 62.65
C ILE A 457 -10.60 -2.44 61.92
N GLY A 458 -11.62 -2.85 61.18
CA GLY A 458 -11.62 -4.08 60.41
C GLY A 458 -10.57 -4.17 59.28
N LYS A 459 -10.09 -3.03 58.73
CA LYS A 459 -8.99 -2.99 57.79
C LYS A 459 -7.59 -3.13 58.41
N LYS A 460 -7.47 -3.09 59.75
CA LYS A 460 -6.20 -3.30 60.47
C LYS A 460 -5.97 -4.78 60.83
N PHE A 461 -6.95 -5.62 60.60
CA PHE A 461 -6.93 -7.06 60.93
C PHE A 461 -7.11 -7.98 59.72
N LYS A 462 -6.85 -7.47 58.49
CA LYS A 462 -6.70 -8.28 57.27
C LYS A 462 -5.30 -8.11 56.68
#